data_d64dde41562c7db209708516ce2d8d40
#
_entry.id   d64dde41562c7db209708516ce2d8d40
#
_cell.length_a   1.000
_cell.length_b   1.000
_cell.length_c   1.000
_cell.angle_alpha   90.00
_cell.angle_beta   90.00
_cell.angle_gamma   90.00
#
_symmetry.space_group_name_H-M   'P 1'
#
loop_
_entity.id
_entity.type
_entity.pdbx_description
1 polymer ?
#
loop_
_entity_poly.entity_id
_entity_poly.type
_entity_poly.pdbx_seq_one_letter_code
_entity_poly.pdbx_strand_id
1 'polypeptide(L)'
;SIMFDLGRYEQSEAHLLGAIKKSPQKVELHEALSELYWQTGRHDEIEHSFRDAIRVAPQNMAMRLSLLRLLIAGGFRDKAKQLARESLKLTEDPKILHLQGKLFAGDLNYESAEIVMRQSLEREFQLECAQDLIKLHIIRFDYDLALDLIETTQQRFPLDQLSWALKGLCWRLQGDERYRWLIDYKEHIRSYTLATPNAYAELADFLSELEVVLLAMHSTQFAPSQQTLKEGTQTPGRLLHKKHPLIQTYKKLLEEVVGDYIAHLPNDPSHPLLSRKSQQFRFSGSWSVKLRSGGFHVNHVHPQGWISSACYITIPVLASTSSNATPASIKFGESGLGLGDREVVERIIQPSPGQLVLFPSYTWHGTYDFSAKEEDFRLTAPFDVVPC
;
A
#
# COMPACT_ATOMS: atom_id res chain seq x y z
N SER A 1 13.03 6.22 13.11
CA SER A 1 14.15 6.77 13.95
C SER A 1 15.44 6.63 13.17
N ILE A 2 16.33 7.62 13.24
CA ILE A 2 17.64 7.58 12.52
C ILE A 2 18.40 6.28 12.84
N MET A 3 18.36 5.81 14.09
CA MET A 3 19.02 4.56 14.49
C MET A 3 18.42 3.33 13.81
N PHE A 4 17.11 3.31 13.66
CA PHE A 4 16.40 2.25 12.91
C PHE A 4 16.83 2.22 11.44
N ASP A 5 16.87 3.39 10.79
CA ASP A 5 17.25 3.55 9.37
C ASP A 5 18.73 3.18 9.10
N LEU A 6 19.55 3.15 10.16
CA LEU A 6 20.95 2.70 10.14
C LEU A 6 21.11 1.23 10.52
N GLY A 7 20.04 0.48 10.73
CA GLY A 7 20.08 -0.92 11.18
C GLY A 7 20.53 -1.13 12.64
N ARG A 8 20.57 -0.05 13.43
CA ARG A 8 20.98 -0.10 14.84
C ARG A 8 19.77 -0.37 15.75
N TYR A 9 19.20 -1.55 15.64
CA TYR A 9 17.90 -1.89 16.25
C TYR A 9 17.91 -1.86 17.77
N GLU A 10 18.94 -2.41 18.43
CA GLU A 10 19.07 -2.39 19.89
C GLU A 10 19.17 -0.97 20.45
N GLN A 11 19.90 -0.08 19.77
CA GLN A 11 20.00 1.32 20.16
C GLN A 11 18.67 2.05 19.95
N SER A 12 17.98 1.75 18.85
CA SER A 12 16.65 2.30 18.58
C SER A 12 15.65 1.88 19.65
N GLU A 13 15.64 0.60 20.04
CA GLU A 13 14.81 0.06 21.11
C GLU A 13 15.09 0.75 22.45
N ALA A 14 16.34 0.82 22.85
CA ALA A 14 16.73 1.48 24.13
C ALA A 14 16.28 2.94 24.17
N HIS A 15 16.40 3.68 23.06
CA HIS A 15 15.93 5.06 22.96
C HIS A 15 14.40 5.16 23.06
N LEU A 16 13.66 4.26 22.39
CA LEU A 16 12.20 4.24 22.44
C LEU A 16 11.69 3.89 23.84
N LEU A 17 12.25 2.87 24.49
CA LEU A 17 11.90 2.51 25.86
C LEU A 17 12.21 3.65 26.85
N GLY A 18 13.35 4.32 26.69
CA GLY A 18 13.70 5.50 27.47
C GLY A 18 12.73 6.68 27.26
N ALA A 19 12.25 6.87 26.03
CA ALA A 19 11.26 7.90 25.71
C ALA A 19 9.87 7.54 26.25
N ILE A 20 9.45 6.28 26.15
CA ILE A 20 8.17 5.78 26.73
C ILE A 20 8.17 5.96 28.24
N LYS A 21 9.28 5.68 28.93
CA LYS A 21 9.38 5.91 30.37
C LYS A 21 9.14 7.37 30.77
N LYS A 22 9.58 8.32 29.92
CA LYS A 22 9.38 9.76 30.14
C LYS A 22 7.98 10.25 29.72
N SER A 23 7.37 9.60 28.73
CA SER A 23 6.09 9.99 28.14
C SER A 23 5.23 8.76 27.85
N PRO A 24 4.74 8.04 28.89
CA PRO A 24 4.10 6.73 28.74
C PRO A 24 2.75 6.76 28.03
N GLN A 25 2.15 7.94 27.82
CA GLN A 25 0.87 8.09 27.12
C GLN A 25 1.02 8.62 25.68
N LYS A 26 2.26 8.73 25.16
CA LYS A 26 2.51 9.19 23.80
C LYS A 26 2.44 8.01 22.82
N VAL A 27 1.33 7.90 22.09
CA VAL A 27 0.98 6.77 21.22
C VAL A 27 2.07 6.47 20.19
N GLU A 28 2.63 7.50 19.54
CA GLU A 28 3.62 7.36 18.47
C GLU A 28 4.90 6.65 18.91
N LEU A 29 5.22 6.70 20.22
CA LEU A 29 6.39 5.97 20.76
C LEU A 29 6.12 4.47 20.83
N HIS A 30 4.91 4.08 21.20
CA HIS A 30 4.49 2.68 21.23
C HIS A 30 4.34 2.10 19.82
N GLU A 31 3.79 2.88 18.89
CA GLU A 31 3.71 2.52 17.46
C GLU A 31 5.11 2.26 16.91
N ALA A 32 6.06 3.17 17.15
CA ALA A 32 7.42 3.03 16.67
C ALA A 32 8.14 1.82 17.27
N LEU A 33 7.90 1.50 18.56
CA LEU A 33 8.48 0.32 19.22
C LEU A 33 7.87 -0.97 18.68
N SER A 34 6.54 -1.01 18.49
CA SER A 34 5.86 -2.17 17.92
C SER A 34 6.26 -2.43 16.48
N GLU A 35 6.44 -1.38 15.68
CA GLU A 35 6.93 -1.50 14.32
C GLU A 35 8.37 -2.02 14.25
N LEU A 36 9.24 -1.58 15.19
CA LEU A 36 10.59 -2.14 15.33
C LEU A 36 10.52 -3.64 15.63
N TYR A 37 9.69 -4.05 16.58
CA TYR A 37 9.53 -5.47 16.92
C TYR A 37 8.98 -6.28 15.75
N TRP A 38 7.98 -5.73 15.03
CA TRP A 38 7.44 -6.36 13.84
C TRP A 38 8.51 -6.60 12.77
N GLN A 39 9.26 -5.58 12.40
CA GLN A 39 10.25 -5.67 11.33
C GLN A 39 11.49 -6.50 11.70
N THR A 40 11.72 -6.72 13.01
CA THR A 40 12.81 -7.58 13.53
C THR A 40 12.34 -8.98 13.89
N GLY A 41 11.07 -9.35 13.64
CA GLY A 41 10.53 -10.69 13.88
C GLY A 41 10.12 -10.98 15.33
N ARG A 42 10.11 -9.98 16.19
CA ARG A 42 9.73 -10.10 17.62
C ARG A 42 8.22 -9.89 17.80
N HIS A 43 7.42 -10.66 17.08
CA HIS A 43 5.97 -10.46 16.99
C HIS A 43 5.23 -10.64 18.33
N ASP A 44 5.77 -11.41 19.25
CA ASP A 44 5.18 -11.61 20.58
C ASP A 44 5.27 -10.37 21.48
N GLU A 45 6.16 -9.41 21.15
CA GLU A 45 6.42 -8.22 21.96
C GLU A 45 5.67 -6.97 21.50
N ILE A 46 5.05 -6.99 20.31
CA ILE A 46 4.46 -5.81 19.68
C ILE A 46 3.39 -5.10 20.52
N GLU A 47 2.68 -5.80 21.39
CA GLU A 47 1.58 -5.24 22.17
C GLU A 47 1.98 -4.86 23.62
N HIS A 48 3.14 -5.30 24.13
CA HIS A 48 3.49 -5.21 25.54
C HIS A 48 3.44 -3.78 26.05
N SER A 49 4.13 -2.85 25.38
CA SER A 49 4.18 -1.45 25.82
C SER A 49 2.81 -0.77 25.76
N PHE A 50 1.97 -1.11 24.77
CA PHE A 50 0.59 -0.63 24.68
C PHE A 50 -0.26 -1.15 25.86
N ARG A 51 -0.15 -2.44 26.20
CA ARG A 51 -0.89 -3.05 27.31
C ARG A 51 -0.55 -2.39 28.64
N ASP A 52 0.73 -2.10 28.86
CA ASP A 52 1.18 -1.40 30.08
C ASP A 52 0.61 0.01 30.14
N ALA A 53 0.65 0.77 29.05
CA ALA A 53 0.09 2.11 28.98
C ALA A 53 -1.44 2.13 29.19
N ILE A 54 -2.17 1.18 28.63
CA ILE A 54 -3.64 1.03 28.82
C ILE A 54 -3.96 0.64 30.26
N ARG A 55 -3.13 -0.17 30.92
CA ARG A 55 -3.32 -0.53 32.35
C ARG A 55 -3.22 0.68 33.25
N VAL A 56 -2.29 1.60 32.95
CA VAL A 56 -2.10 2.84 33.73
C VAL A 56 -3.20 3.86 33.44
N ALA A 57 -3.63 3.97 32.17
CA ALA A 57 -4.67 4.90 31.75
C ALA A 57 -5.77 4.20 30.90
N PRO A 58 -6.69 3.46 31.53
CA PRO A 58 -7.69 2.65 30.84
C PRO A 58 -8.60 3.43 29.91
N GLN A 59 -8.81 4.73 30.14
CA GLN A 59 -9.66 5.64 29.37
C GLN A 59 -8.93 6.25 28.14
N ASN A 60 -7.65 5.95 27.93
CA ASN A 60 -6.91 6.47 26.77
C ASN A 60 -7.36 5.75 25.49
N MET A 61 -8.39 6.31 24.79
CA MET A 61 -8.93 5.73 23.57
C MET A 61 -7.94 5.75 22.40
N ALA A 62 -7.06 6.76 22.32
CA ALA A 62 -6.05 6.83 21.28
C ALA A 62 -5.08 5.63 21.37
N MET A 63 -4.67 5.26 22.59
CA MET A 63 -3.83 4.09 22.84
C MET A 63 -4.54 2.79 22.48
N ARG A 64 -5.81 2.65 22.85
CA ARG A 64 -6.65 1.47 22.52
C ARG A 64 -6.86 1.34 21.02
N LEU A 65 -7.16 2.46 20.35
CA LEU A 65 -7.38 2.51 18.91
C LEU A 65 -6.13 2.09 18.12
N SER A 66 -4.96 2.61 18.50
CA SER A 66 -3.70 2.27 17.87
C SER A 66 -3.35 0.79 18.06
N LEU A 67 -3.47 0.27 19.28
CA LEU A 67 -3.27 -1.15 19.53
C LEU A 67 -4.26 -2.03 18.74
N LEU A 68 -5.51 -1.62 18.65
CA LEU A 68 -6.54 -2.36 17.92
C LEU A 68 -6.20 -2.44 16.41
N ARG A 69 -5.76 -1.33 15.82
CA ARG A 69 -5.28 -1.30 14.42
C ARG A 69 -4.08 -2.24 14.21
N LEU A 70 -3.12 -2.20 15.12
CA LEU A 70 -1.94 -3.07 15.09
C LEU A 70 -2.33 -4.55 15.15
N LEU A 71 -3.22 -4.92 16.07
CA LEU A 71 -3.68 -6.31 16.22
C LEU A 71 -4.45 -6.81 14.99
N ILE A 72 -5.28 -5.96 14.37
CA ILE A 72 -5.98 -6.28 13.12
C ILE A 72 -4.98 -6.48 11.98
N ALA A 73 -4.05 -5.55 11.81
CA ALA A 73 -3.04 -5.61 10.75
C ALA A 73 -2.12 -6.83 10.90
N GLY A 74 -1.75 -7.18 12.13
CA GLY A 74 -0.93 -8.34 12.46
C GLY A 74 -1.68 -9.68 12.43
N GLY A 75 -3.00 -9.69 12.18
CA GLY A 75 -3.80 -10.92 12.15
C GLY A 75 -4.16 -11.49 13.53
N PHE A 76 -3.92 -10.77 14.63
CA PHE A 76 -4.22 -11.21 16.01
C PHE A 76 -5.71 -11.01 16.35
N ARG A 77 -6.59 -11.68 15.58
CA ARG A 77 -8.04 -11.42 15.54
C ARG A 77 -8.72 -11.56 16.91
N ASP A 78 -8.43 -12.59 17.69
CA ASP A 78 -9.09 -12.80 18.99
C ASP A 78 -8.71 -11.72 20.01
N LYS A 79 -7.44 -11.32 20.04
CA LYS A 79 -6.96 -10.20 20.87
C LYS A 79 -7.60 -8.88 20.44
N ALA A 80 -7.76 -8.67 19.13
CA ALA A 80 -8.43 -7.48 18.58
C ALA A 80 -9.92 -7.46 18.97
N LYS A 81 -10.66 -8.57 18.83
CA LYS A 81 -12.07 -8.67 19.24
C LYS A 81 -12.26 -8.42 20.73
N GLN A 82 -11.37 -8.94 21.56
CA GLN A 82 -11.39 -8.69 23.00
C GLN A 82 -11.21 -7.21 23.30
N LEU A 83 -10.17 -6.59 22.75
CA LEU A 83 -9.86 -5.16 22.96
C LEU A 83 -10.98 -4.25 22.46
N ALA A 84 -11.59 -4.55 21.30
CA ALA A 84 -12.73 -3.80 20.79
C ALA A 84 -13.91 -3.85 21.76
N ARG A 85 -14.31 -5.05 22.23
CA ARG A 85 -15.38 -5.23 23.22
C ARG A 85 -15.12 -4.48 24.53
N GLU A 86 -13.89 -4.55 25.04
CA GLU A 86 -13.49 -3.83 26.26
C GLU A 86 -13.58 -2.32 26.07
N SER A 87 -13.16 -1.81 24.92
CA SER A 87 -13.17 -0.39 24.60
C SER A 87 -14.57 0.17 24.43
N LEU A 88 -15.47 -0.58 23.78
CA LEU A 88 -16.88 -0.18 23.57
C LEU A 88 -17.72 -0.20 24.85
N LYS A 89 -17.28 -0.90 25.90
CA LYS A 89 -17.88 -0.76 27.24
C LYS A 89 -17.58 0.59 27.90
N LEU A 90 -16.53 1.28 27.47
CA LEU A 90 -16.11 2.56 28.01
C LEU A 90 -16.73 3.73 27.23
N THR A 91 -16.81 3.61 25.92
CA THR A 91 -17.39 4.64 25.04
C THR A 91 -17.73 4.03 23.68
N GLU A 92 -18.76 4.53 23.04
CA GLU A 92 -19.11 4.19 21.66
C GLU A 92 -18.33 5.05 20.66
N ASP A 93 -16.99 4.98 20.74
CA ASP A 93 -16.10 5.69 19.83
C ASP A 93 -16.32 5.22 18.38
N PRO A 94 -16.59 6.13 17.42
CA PRO A 94 -16.91 5.77 16.04
C PRO A 94 -15.77 5.02 15.35
N LYS A 95 -14.49 5.31 15.68
CA LYS A 95 -13.34 4.62 15.08
C LYS A 95 -13.22 3.17 15.59
N ILE A 96 -13.61 2.92 16.84
CA ILE A 96 -13.65 1.55 17.38
C ILE A 96 -14.84 0.79 16.80
N LEU A 97 -16.01 1.41 16.62
CA LEU A 97 -17.14 0.81 15.91
C LEU A 97 -16.75 0.39 14.48
N HIS A 98 -16.07 1.27 13.73
CA HIS A 98 -15.53 0.93 12.40
C HIS A 98 -14.64 -0.32 12.45
N LEU A 99 -13.64 -0.36 13.36
CA LEU A 99 -12.72 -1.50 13.46
C LEU A 99 -13.42 -2.78 13.92
N GLN A 100 -14.48 -2.68 14.76
CA GLN A 100 -15.34 -3.80 15.09
C GLN A 100 -16.08 -4.33 13.84
N GLY A 101 -16.57 -3.42 12.99
CA GLY A 101 -17.17 -3.78 11.70
C GLY A 101 -16.19 -4.55 10.80
N LYS A 102 -14.93 -4.10 10.73
CA LYS A 102 -13.87 -4.85 10.01
C LYS A 102 -13.65 -6.25 10.56
N LEU A 103 -13.69 -6.42 11.87
CA LEU A 103 -13.58 -7.74 12.51
C LEU A 103 -14.77 -8.63 12.16
N PHE A 104 -16.01 -8.09 12.18
CA PHE A 104 -17.19 -8.84 11.75
C PHE A 104 -17.14 -9.22 10.27
N ALA A 105 -16.75 -8.27 9.39
CA ALA A 105 -16.59 -8.56 7.96
C ALA A 105 -15.56 -9.66 7.70
N GLY A 106 -14.45 -9.64 8.43
CA GLY A 106 -13.45 -10.69 8.35
C GLY A 106 -13.90 -12.04 8.90
N ASP A 107 -14.96 -12.10 9.73
CA ASP A 107 -15.65 -13.34 10.15
C ASP A 107 -16.79 -13.72 9.20
N LEU A 108 -16.92 -13.06 8.07
CA LEU A 108 -18.02 -13.19 7.10
C LEU A 108 -19.41 -12.84 7.69
N ASN A 109 -19.45 -12.18 8.84
CA ASN A 109 -20.68 -11.67 9.45
C ASN A 109 -21.00 -10.28 8.89
N TYR A 110 -21.44 -10.25 7.65
CA TYR A 110 -21.62 -9.01 6.88
C TYR A 110 -22.77 -8.14 7.40
N GLU A 111 -23.82 -8.73 7.96
CA GLU A 111 -24.95 -8.00 8.54
C GLU A 111 -24.51 -7.20 9.78
N SER A 112 -23.81 -7.83 10.71
CA SER A 112 -23.28 -7.15 11.90
C SER A 112 -22.23 -6.11 11.51
N ALA A 113 -21.40 -6.38 10.49
CA ALA A 113 -20.41 -5.44 9.97
C ALA A 113 -21.09 -4.18 9.44
N GLU A 114 -22.12 -4.31 8.61
CA GLU A 114 -22.88 -3.19 8.06
C GLU A 114 -23.52 -2.34 9.16
N ILE A 115 -24.20 -2.97 10.12
CA ILE A 115 -24.88 -2.26 11.21
C ILE A 115 -23.89 -1.38 11.97
N VAL A 116 -22.76 -1.92 12.41
CA VAL A 116 -21.82 -1.13 13.23
C VAL A 116 -21.04 -0.11 12.42
N MET A 117 -20.76 -0.36 11.13
CA MET A 117 -20.15 0.63 10.25
C MET A 117 -21.09 1.80 9.96
N ARG A 118 -22.39 1.56 9.75
CA ARG A 118 -23.41 2.62 9.63
C ARG A 118 -23.51 3.43 10.90
N GLN A 119 -23.59 2.80 12.08
CA GLN A 119 -23.55 3.48 13.36
C GLN A 119 -22.30 4.35 13.54
N SER A 120 -21.15 3.87 13.07
CA SER A 120 -19.91 4.66 13.06
C SER A 120 -20.04 5.93 12.21
N LEU A 121 -20.51 5.78 10.96
CA LEU A 121 -20.67 6.89 10.01
C LEU A 121 -21.74 7.91 10.42
N GLU A 122 -22.82 7.47 11.09
CA GLU A 122 -23.85 8.35 11.65
C GLU A 122 -23.31 9.27 12.76
N ARG A 123 -22.36 8.77 13.58
CA ARG A 123 -21.69 9.58 14.61
C ARG A 123 -20.65 10.52 14.05
N GLU A 124 -19.80 10.00 13.18
CA GLU A 124 -18.72 10.75 12.55
C GLU A 124 -18.43 10.13 11.16
N PHE A 125 -18.49 10.95 10.11
CA PHE A 125 -18.11 10.49 8.79
C PHE A 125 -16.59 10.27 8.71
N GLN A 126 -16.17 9.03 8.50
CA GLN A 126 -14.78 8.64 8.36
C GLN A 126 -14.57 8.01 6.98
N LEU A 127 -13.61 8.52 6.21
CA LEU A 127 -13.29 8.03 4.87
C LEU A 127 -13.02 6.52 4.86
N GLU A 128 -12.17 6.05 5.78
CA GLU A 128 -11.81 4.62 5.87
C GLU A 128 -13.03 3.72 6.16
N CYS A 129 -13.94 4.19 7.02
CA CYS A 129 -15.17 3.46 7.33
C CYS A 129 -16.12 3.40 6.12
N ALA A 130 -16.28 4.52 5.41
CA ALA A 130 -17.09 4.57 4.20
C ALA A 130 -16.52 3.62 3.13
N GLN A 131 -15.20 3.64 2.91
CA GLN A 131 -14.53 2.76 1.97
C GLN A 131 -14.70 1.27 2.32
N ASP A 132 -14.61 0.90 3.60
CA ASP A 132 -14.79 -0.49 4.03
C ASP A 132 -16.27 -0.93 3.92
N LEU A 133 -17.23 -0.02 4.17
CA LEU A 133 -18.65 -0.29 3.93
C LEU A 133 -18.98 -0.40 2.44
N ILE A 134 -18.38 0.42 1.58
CA ILE A 134 -18.49 0.29 0.11
C ILE A 134 -17.99 -1.08 -0.36
N LYS A 135 -16.82 -1.52 0.12
CA LYS A 135 -16.29 -2.87 -0.20
C LYS A 135 -17.26 -3.96 0.23
N LEU A 136 -17.86 -3.80 1.42
CA LEU A 136 -18.84 -4.76 1.94
C LEU A 136 -20.06 -4.86 1.02
N HIS A 137 -20.61 -3.72 0.57
CA HIS A 137 -21.72 -3.71 -0.40
C HIS A 137 -21.34 -4.35 -1.74
N ILE A 138 -20.14 -4.11 -2.26
CA ILE A 138 -19.64 -4.75 -3.50
C ILE A 138 -19.56 -6.28 -3.34
N ILE A 139 -19.05 -6.76 -2.21
CA ILE A 139 -18.97 -8.21 -1.90
C ILE A 139 -20.36 -8.84 -1.91
N ARG A 140 -21.36 -8.14 -1.38
CA ARG A 140 -22.76 -8.59 -1.27
C ARG A 140 -23.60 -8.35 -2.52
N PHE A 141 -23.03 -7.82 -3.59
CA PHE A 141 -23.72 -7.46 -4.85
C PHE A 141 -24.67 -6.26 -4.74
N ASP A 142 -24.60 -5.49 -3.66
CA ASP A 142 -25.41 -4.30 -3.43
C ASP A 142 -24.78 -3.06 -4.10
N TYR A 143 -24.59 -3.11 -5.45
CA TYR A 143 -23.80 -2.12 -6.18
C TYR A 143 -24.40 -0.71 -6.13
N ASP A 144 -25.72 -0.58 -6.10
CA ASP A 144 -26.39 0.72 -6.04
C ASP A 144 -26.11 1.40 -4.70
N LEU A 145 -26.17 0.66 -3.58
CA LEU A 145 -25.79 1.17 -2.25
C LEU A 145 -24.30 1.53 -2.19
N ALA A 146 -23.45 0.75 -2.87
CA ALA A 146 -22.03 1.08 -2.98
C ALA A 146 -21.81 2.40 -3.74
N LEU A 147 -22.48 2.58 -4.89
CA LEU A 147 -22.37 3.79 -5.71
C LEU A 147 -22.91 5.04 -5.01
N ASP A 148 -24.03 4.97 -4.30
CA ASP A 148 -24.60 6.07 -3.52
C ASP A 148 -23.61 6.53 -2.42
N LEU A 149 -23.00 5.57 -1.71
CA LEU A 149 -22.01 5.90 -0.68
C LEU A 149 -20.71 6.42 -1.28
N ILE A 150 -20.28 5.90 -2.45
CA ILE A 150 -19.14 6.43 -3.20
C ILE A 150 -19.40 7.90 -3.58
N GLU A 151 -20.58 8.23 -4.05
CA GLU A 151 -20.92 9.59 -4.46
C GLU A 151 -20.85 10.55 -3.26
N THR A 152 -21.43 10.16 -2.13
CA THR A 152 -21.29 10.89 -0.86
C THR A 152 -19.84 11.07 -0.43
N THR A 153 -19.03 10.04 -0.60
CA THR A 153 -17.60 10.06 -0.26
C THR A 153 -16.82 10.99 -1.19
N GLN A 154 -17.07 10.93 -2.51
CA GLN A 154 -16.39 11.76 -3.51
C GLN A 154 -16.75 13.24 -3.40
N GLN A 155 -17.95 13.60 -2.92
CA GLN A 155 -18.31 14.99 -2.61
C GLN A 155 -17.42 15.58 -1.52
N ARG A 156 -16.98 14.78 -0.56
CA ARG A 156 -16.10 15.19 0.55
C ARG A 156 -14.62 15.04 0.22
N PHE A 157 -14.26 13.99 -0.54
CA PHE A 157 -12.90 13.59 -0.86
C PHE A 157 -12.77 13.30 -2.37
N PRO A 158 -12.88 14.32 -3.24
CA PRO A 158 -12.96 14.13 -4.70
C PRO A 158 -11.68 13.51 -5.32
N LEU A 159 -10.54 13.63 -4.63
CA LEU A 159 -9.26 13.12 -5.10
C LEU A 159 -8.88 11.75 -4.52
N ASP A 160 -9.74 11.15 -3.67
CA ASP A 160 -9.46 9.85 -3.08
C ASP A 160 -9.45 8.75 -4.15
N GLN A 161 -8.27 8.14 -4.34
CA GLN A 161 -8.07 7.18 -5.42
C GLN A 161 -8.78 5.85 -5.16
N LEU A 162 -8.93 5.44 -3.90
CA LEU A 162 -9.63 4.19 -3.57
C LEU A 162 -11.13 4.29 -3.88
N SER A 163 -11.75 5.44 -3.63
CA SER A 163 -13.16 5.67 -4.01
C SER A 163 -13.36 5.60 -5.53
N TRP A 164 -12.41 6.13 -6.33
CA TRP A 164 -12.44 6.00 -7.78
C TRP A 164 -12.23 4.55 -8.24
N ALA A 165 -11.31 3.82 -7.60
CA ALA A 165 -11.08 2.41 -7.88
C ALA A 165 -12.32 1.55 -7.61
N LEU A 166 -13.01 1.79 -6.47
CA LEU A 166 -14.24 1.09 -6.10
C LEU A 166 -15.41 1.45 -7.04
N LYS A 167 -15.49 2.73 -7.47
CA LYS A 167 -16.48 3.17 -8.48
C LYS A 167 -16.28 2.45 -9.81
N GLY A 168 -15.05 2.41 -10.30
CA GLY A 168 -14.71 1.66 -11.52
C GLY A 168 -15.02 0.18 -11.39
N LEU A 169 -14.77 -0.42 -10.23
CA LEU A 169 -15.11 -1.82 -9.96
C LEU A 169 -16.63 -2.06 -10.01
N CYS A 170 -17.44 -1.18 -9.39
CA CYS A 170 -18.91 -1.26 -9.49
C CYS A 170 -19.39 -1.18 -10.94
N TRP A 171 -18.88 -0.19 -11.71
CA TRP A 171 -19.23 -0.05 -13.14
C TRP A 171 -18.87 -1.29 -13.96
N ARG A 172 -17.68 -1.85 -13.75
CA ARG A 172 -17.29 -3.10 -14.42
C ARG A 172 -18.23 -4.25 -14.11
N LEU A 173 -18.57 -4.43 -12.82
CA LEU A 173 -19.44 -5.52 -12.35
C LEU A 173 -20.89 -5.39 -12.83
N GLN A 174 -21.34 -4.16 -13.13
CA GLN A 174 -22.66 -3.87 -13.72
C GLN A 174 -22.64 -3.83 -15.26
N GLY A 175 -21.47 -3.97 -15.91
CA GLY A 175 -21.35 -3.85 -17.36
C GLY A 175 -21.50 -2.41 -17.88
N ASP A 176 -21.25 -1.41 -17.04
CA ASP A 176 -21.37 0.00 -17.38
C ASP A 176 -20.14 0.49 -18.18
N GLU A 177 -20.37 1.06 -19.36
CA GLU A 177 -19.32 1.55 -20.27
C GLU A 177 -18.42 2.63 -19.66
N ARG A 178 -18.89 3.35 -18.63
CA ARG A 178 -18.07 4.32 -17.87
C ARG A 178 -16.82 3.73 -17.27
N TYR A 179 -16.79 2.41 -17.03
CA TYR A 179 -15.58 1.72 -16.61
C TYR A 179 -14.43 1.91 -17.61
N ARG A 180 -14.71 1.80 -18.90
CA ARG A 180 -13.71 1.95 -19.98
C ARG A 180 -13.20 3.39 -20.12
N TRP A 181 -14.07 4.37 -19.85
CA TRP A 181 -13.66 5.77 -19.80
C TRP A 181 -12.72 6.01 -18.60
N LEU A 182 -13.03 5.46 -17.42
CA LEU A 182 -12.22 5.65 -16.23
C LEU A 182 -10.85 4.98 -16.35
N ILE A 183 -10.80 3.74 -16.84
CA ILE A 183 -9.58 2.95 -16.92
C ILE A 183 -9.41 2.39 -18.34
N ASP A 184 -8.68 3.13 -19.16
CA ASP A 184 -8.15 2.61 -20.41
C ASP A 184 -6.81 1.93 -20.14
N TYR A 185 -6.84 0.59 -20.04
CA TYR A 185 -5.65 -0.21 -19.76
C TYR A 185 -4.57 -0.11 -20.83
N LYS A 186 -4.91 0.32 -22.05
CA LYS A 186 -3.97 0.47 -23.15
C LYS A 186 -3.30 1.85 -23.12
N GLU A 187 -4.10 2.91 -22.90
CA GLU A 187 -3.63 4.28 -22.99
C GLU A 187 -3.10 4.83 -21.65
N HIS A 188 -3.72 4.43 -20.51
CA HIS A 188 -3.34 4.96 -19.20
C HIS A 188 -2.24 4.14 -18.51
N ILE A 189 -1.95 2.93 -18.96
CA ILE A 189 -0.86 2.11 -18.42
C ILE A 189 0.22 2.03 -19.48
N ARG A 190 1.39 2.62 -19.23
CA ARG A 190 2.47 2.68 -20.21
C ARG A 190 3.76 2.11 -19.65
N SER A 191 4.50 1.40 -20.49
CA SER A 191 5.83 0.86 -20.20
C SER A 191 6.88 1.66 -20.93
N TYR A 192 7.95 1.98 -20.22
CA TYR A 192 9.13 2.67 -20.72
C TYR A 192 10.38 1.86 -20.37
N THR A 193 11.46 2.07 -21.09
CA THR A 193 12.79 1.64 -20.68
C THR A 193 13.57 2.88 -20.26
N LEU A 194 14.23 2.82 -19.10
CA LEU A 194 15.09 3.91 -18.65
C LEU A 194 16.22 4.14 -19.64
N ALA A 195 16.55 5.40 -19.87
CA ALA A 195 17.71 5.77 -20.69
C ALA A 195 19.03 5.37 -19.97
N THR A 196 20.06 5.05 -20.74
CA THR A 196 21.41 4.86 -20.20
C THR A 196 21.97 6.21 -19.76
N PRO A 197 22.37 6.39 -18.48
CA PRO A 197 22.99 7.64 -18.03
C PRO A 197 24.32 7.87 -18.74
N ASN A 198 24.65 9.11 -19.06
CA ASN A 198 25.84 9.47 -19.83
C ASN A 198 27.19 8.94 -19.29
N ALA A 199 27.26 8.62 -18.00
CA ALA A 199 28.45 8.08 -17.36
C ALA A 199 28.66 6.58 -17.59
N TYR A 200 27.72 5.88 -18.25
CA TYR A 200 27.72 4.44 -18.45
C TYR A 200 27.68 4.08 -19.94
N ALA A 201 28.32 2.99 -20.31
CA ALA A 201 28.23 2.46 -21.66
C ALA A 201 26.88 1.78 -21.92
N GLU A 202 26.38 1.05 -20.92
CA GLU A 202 25.14 0.34 -20.99
C GLU A 202 24.27 0.58 -19.73
N LEU A 203 22.94 0.47 -19.88
CA LEU A 203 22.00 0.59 -18.77
C LEU A 203 22.23 -0.47 -17.70
N ALA A 204 22.63 -1.68 -18.11
CA ALA A 204 22.89 -2.80 -17.21
C ALA A 204 23.98 -2.48 -16.17
N ASP A 205 25.04 -1.74 -16.56
CA ASP A 205 26.12 -1.33 -15.65
C ASP A 205 25.60 -0.40 -14.56
N PHE A 206 24.79 0.59 -14.96
CA PHE A 206 24.14 1.51 -14.01
C PHE A 206 23.20 0.78 -13.05
N LEU A 207 22.38 -0.14 -13.57
CA LEU A 207 21.43 -0.90 -12.75
C LEU A 207 22.16 -1.81 -11.75
N SER A 208 23.28 -2.42 -12.14
CA SER A 208 24.09 -3.26 -11.24
C SER A 208 24.69 -2.46 -10.07
N GLU A 209 25.19 -1.26 -10.33
CA GLU A 209 25.66 -0.39 -9.23
C GLU A 209 24.52 0.13 -8.37
N LEU A 210 23.37 0.46 -8.96
CA LEU A 210 22.17 0.90 -8.23
C LEU A 210 21.63 -0.22 -7.35
N GLU A 211 21.64 -1.48 -7.83
CA GLU A 211 21.24 -2.66 -7.06
C GLU A 211 22.03 -2.77 -5.77
N VAL A 212 23.37 -2.65 -5.82
CA VAL A 212 24.24 -2.71 -4.62
C VAL A 212 23.84 -1.66 -3.60
N VAL A 213 23.58 -0.43 -4.05
CA VAL A 213 23.16 0.68 -3.18
C VAL A 213 21.79 0.43 -2.55
N LEU A 214 20.85 -0.10 -3.33
CA LEU A 214 19.50 -0.40 -2.84
C LEU A 214 19.52 -1.57 -1.85
N LEU A 215 20.23 -2.65 -2.15
CA LEU A 215 20.36 -3.83 -1.28
C LEU A 215 20.94 -3.48 0.09
N ALA A 216 21.91 -2.57 0.14
CA ALA A 216 22.48 -2.10 1.40
C ALA A 216 21.47 -1.40 2.32
N MET A 217 20.30 -1.00 1.80
CA MET A 217 19.22 -0.37 2.56
C MET A 217 18.18 -1.38 3.09
N HIS A 218 18.23 -2.65 2.65
CA HIS A 218 17.33 -3.72 3.10
C HIS A 218 17.92 -4.45 4.31
N SER A 219 17.79 -3.85 5.49
CA SER A 219 18.36 -4.36 6.72
C SER A 219 17.35 -5.08 7.64
N THR A 220 16.05 -5.02 7.33
CA THR A 220 14.98 -5.66 8.11
C THR A 220 14.71 -7.10 7.68
N GLN A 221 14.10 -7.90 8.56
CA GLN A 221 13.67 -9.28 8.24
C GLN A 221 12.31 -9.30 7.53
N PHE A 222 11.41 -8.39 7.93
CA PHE A 222 10.04 -8.27 7.42
C PHE A 222 9.79 -6.87 6.84
N ALA A 223 8.81 -6.78 5.97
CA ALA A 223 8.27 -5.50 5.52
C ALA A 223 7.51 -4.81 6.66
N PRO A 224 7.29 -3.49 6.58
CA PRO A 224 6.41 -2.79 7.52
C PRO A 224 5.03 -3.43 7.61
N SER A 225 4.41 -3.42 8.81
CA SER A 225 3.24 -4.23 9.17
C SER A 225 1.98 -4.02 8.30
N GLN A 226 1.88 -2.88 7.63
CA GLN A 226 0.70 -2.51 6.82
C GLN A 226 0.97 -2.50 5.31
N GLN A 227 2.05 -3.12 4.86
CA GLN A 227 2.39 -3.15 3.43
C GLN A 227 1.76 -4.34 2.70
N THR A 228 1.62 -4.16 1.38
CA THR A 228 0.95 -5.13 0.50
C THR A 228 1.85 -6.29 0.09
N LEU A 229 3.15 -6.19 0.30
CA LEU A 229 4.09 -7.23 -0.10
C LEU A 229 4.09 -8.43 0.86
N LYS A 230 4.35 -9.60 0.31
CA LYS A 230 4.55 -10.88 0.99
C LYS A 230 5.92 -11.44 0.60
N GLU A 231 6.58 -12.15 1.53
CA GLU A 231 7.89 -12.76 1.34
C GLU A 231 8.96 -11.77 0.83
N GLY A 232 9.10 -10.64 1.54
CA GLY A 232 10.06 -9.61 1.14
C GLY A 232 10.27 -8.52 2.18
N THR A 233 11.09 -7.55 1.80
CA THR A 233 11.41 -6.36 2.59
C THR A 233 11.20 -5.09 1.79
N GLN A 234 10.98 -3.99 2.47
CA GLN A 234 10.78 -2.67 1.86
C GLN A 234 11.56 -1.60 2.64
N THR A 235 12.21 -0.70 1.91
CA THR A 235 12.87 0.46 2.52
C THR A 235 11.87 1.53 2.95
N PRO A 236 12.21 2.43 3.88
CA PRO A 236 11.37 3.59 4.21
C PRO A 236 11.06 4.47 3.00
N GLY A 237 9.86 5.08 2.98
CA GLY A 237 9.21 5.74 1.84
C GLY A 237 9.82 7.03 1.30
N ARG A 238 11.12 7.27 1.45
CA ARG A 238 11.83 8.49 0.99
C ARG A 238 13.12 8.19 0.24
N LEU A 239 13.13 7.16 -0.58
CA LEU A 239 14.30 6.74 -1.35
C LEU A 239 14.90 7.90 -2.17
N LEU A 240 14.09 8.57 -2.99
CA LEU A 240 14.54 9.64 -3.89
C LEU A 240 14.99 10.93 -3.18
N HIS A 241 14.83 11.05 -1.87
CA HIS A 241 15.39 12.14 -1.06
C HIS A 241 16.83 11.86 -0.56
N LYS A 242 17.34 10.64 -0.73
CA LYS A 242 18.71 10.31 -0.32
C LYS A 242 19.72 10.99 -1.25
N LYS A 243 20.75 11.60 -0.65
CA LYS A 243 21.80 12.39 -1.37
C LYS A 243 22.88 11.49 -2.03
N HIS A 244 22.59 10.22 -2.28
CA HIS A 244 23.52 9.33 -2.93
C HIS A 244 23.57 9.62 -4.45
N PRO A 245 24.76 9.75 -5.11
CA PRO A 245 24.87 10.12 -6.53
C PRO A 245 24.03 9.24 -7.46
N LEU A 246 24.08 7.92 -7.29
CA LEU A 246 23.29 6.96 -8.11
C LEU A 246 21.78 7.17 -7.92
N ILE A 247 21.33 7.41 -6.69
CA ILE A 247 19.90 7.72 -6.42
C ILE A 247 19.47 9.03 -7.10
N GLN A 248 20.34 10.03 -7.11
CA GLN A 248 20.04 11.30 -7.77
C GLN A 248 20.06 11.18 -9.31
N THR A 249 20.96 10.35 -9.87
CA THR A 249 20.93 10.00 -11.29
C THR A 249 19.66 9.25 -11.64
N TYR A 250 19.29 8.23 -10.86
CA TYR A 250 18.03 7.48 -11.02
C TYR A 250 16.82 8.43 -10.99
N LYS A 251 16.76 9.33 -10.01
CA LYS A 251 15.68 10.32 -9.90
C LYS A 251 15.52 11.15 -11.17
N LYS A 252 16.59 11.62 -11.77
CA LYS A 252 16.54 12.42 -13.03
C LYS A 252 15.96 11.61 -14.18
N LEU A 253 16.36 10.35 -14.33
CA LEU A 253 15.79 9.46 -15.36
C LEU A 253 14.28 9.27 -15.17
N LEU A 254 13.83 9.16 -13.91
CA LEU A 254 12.40 9.05 -13.60
C LEU A 254 11.65 10.33 -13.92
N GLU A 255 12.21 11.51 -13.62
CA GLU A 255 11.62 12.82 -13.92
C GLU A 255 11.38 13.00 -15.42
N GLU A 256 12.32 12.56 -16.27
CA GLU A 256 12.18 12.58 -17.73
C GLU A 256 11.03 11.68 -18.20
N VAL A 257 10.99 10.43 -17.74
CA VAL A 257 9.95 9.49 -18.15
C VAL A 257 8.56 9.89 -17.65
N VAL A 258 8.45 10.41 -16.41
CA VAL A 258 7.18 10.94 -15.88
C VAL A 258 6.71 12.13 -16.68
N GLY A 259 7.60 13.05 -17.05
CA GLY A 259 7.28 14.20 -17.91
C GLY A 259 6.73 13.76 -19.26
N ASP A 260 7.35 12.76 -19.88
CA ASP A 260 6.92 12.14 -21.13
C ASP A 260 5.53 11.47 -21.00
N TYR A 261 5.31 10.69 -19.95
CA TYR A 261 4.01 10.07 -19.68
C TYR A 261 2.91 11.15 -19.57
N ILE A 262 3.15 12.20 -18.77
CA ILE A 262 2.19 13.29 -18.58
C ILE A 262 1.90 14.02 -19.91
N ALA A 263 2.92 14.23 -20.75
CA ALA A 263 2.76 14.88 -22.05
C ALA A 263 1.82 14.07 -22.97
N HIS A 264 1.89 12.74 -22.94
CA HIS A 264 1.07 11.84 -23.74
C HIS A 264 -0.38 11.68 -23.25
N LEU A 265 -0.68 12.00 -22.00
CA LEU A 265 -2.05 11.92 -21.49
C LEU A 265 -2.96 12.89 -22.26
N PRO A 266 -4.17 12.47 -22.68
CA PRO A 266 -5.14 13.37 -23.30
C PRO A 266 -5.64 14.43 -22.30
N ASN A 267 -6.46 15.36 -22.78
CA ASN A 267 -7.11 16.36 -21.94
C ASN A 267 -8.58 15.97 -21.77
N ASP A 268 -9.00 15.77 -20.55
CA ASP A 268 -10.39 15.61 -20.15
C ASP A 268 -10.60 16.18 -18.74
N PRO A 269 -11.25 17.34 -18.61
CA PRO A 269 -11.43 17.99 -17.30
C PRO A 269 -12.42 17.27 -16.39
N SER A 270 -13.19 16.31 -16.88
CA SER A 270 -14.12 15.50 -16.09
C SER A 270 -13.48 14.23 -15.53
N HIS A 271 -12.35 13.80 -16.08
CA HIS A 271 -11.69 12.56 -15.73
C HIS A 271 -10.76 12.69 -14.53
N PRO A 272 -10.78 11.80 -13.52
CA PRO A 272 -10.02 11.97 -12.27
C PRO A 272 -8.49 11.97 -12.44
N LEU A 273 -7.95 11.31 -13.46
CA LEU A 273 -6.54 11.37 -13.81
C LEU A 273 -6.22 12.63 -14.62
N LEU A 274 -7.00 12.87 -15.69
CA LEU A 274 -6.67 13.82 -16.76
C LEU A 274 -6.94 15.27 -16.35
N SER A 275 -7.96 15.52 -15.52
CA SER A 275 -8.24 16.85 -14.95
C SER A 275 -7.11 17.39 -14.07
N ARG A 276 -6.24 16.50 -13.57
CA ARG A 276 -5.08 16.84 -12.74
C ARG A 276 -3.78 16.99 -13.55
N LYS A 277 -3.84 16.89 -14.88
CA LYS A 277 -2.67 16.93 -15.77
C LYS A 277 -1.86 18.19 -15.54
N SER A 278 -0.60 18.04 -15.11
CA SER A 278 0.34 19.11 -14.83
C SER A 278 1.77 18.66 -15.14
N GLN A 279 2.53 19.52 -15.83
CA GLN A 279 3.96 19.28 -16.03
C GLN A 279 4.78 19.57 -14.77
N GLN A 280 4.19 20.24 -13.79
CA GLN A 280 4.81 20.43 -12.47
C GLN A 280 4.31 19.34 -11.54
N PHE A 281 5.21 18.50 -11.07
CA PHE A 281 4.90 17.39 -10.20
C PHE A 281 5.98 17.16 -9.15
N ARG A 282 5.66 16.38 -8.13
CA ARG A 282 6.63 15.91 -7.13
C ARG A 282 6.42 14.43 -6.82
N PHE A 283 7.48 13.77 -6.40
CA PHE A 283 7.39 12.42 -5.84
C PHE A 283 6.79 12.50 -4.43
N SER A 284 5.62 11.89 -4.23
CA SER A 284 4.92 11.85 -2.94
C SER A 284 5.39 10.70 -2.05
N GLY A 285 5.86 9.62 -2.66
CA GLY A 285 6.47 8.45 -2.02
C GLY A 285 7.48 7.81 -2.95
N SER A 286 8.50 7.15 -2.38
CA SER A 286 9.48 6.37 -3.14
C SER A 286 10.18 5.39 -2.22
N TRP A 287 10.31 4.13 -2.64
CA TRP A 287 10.90 3.07 -1.82
C TRP A 287 11.56 2.01 -2.72
N SER A 288 12.29 1.10 -2.13
CA SER A 288 12.77 -0.11 -2.79
C SER A 288 12.10 -1.33 -2.17
N VAL A 289 11.74 -2.30 -3.00
CA VAL A 289 11.15 -3.58 -2.57
C VAL A 289 12.03 -4.72 -3.06
N LYS A 290 12.45 -5.58 -2.13
CA LYS A 290 13.12 -6.85 -2.42
C LYS A 290 12.18 -7.98 -2.09
N LEU A 291 11.76 -8.76 -3.11
CA LEU A 291 10.97 -9.98 -2.95
C LEU A 291 11.84 -11.21 -3.15
N ARG A 292 11.64 -12.21 -2.30
CA ARG A 292 12.26 -13.53 -2.39
C ARG A 292 11.38 -14.49 -3.20
N SER A 293 11.83 -15.70 -3.42
CA SER A 293 11.01 -16.79 -3.99
C SER A 293 9.68 -16.92 -3.22
N GLY A 294 8.57 -17.06 -3.93
CA GLY A 294 7.22 -17.02 -3.37
C GLY A 294 6.67 -15.61 -3.12
N GLY A 295 7.49 -14.57 -3.32
CA GLY A 295 7.12 -13.19 -3.03
C GLY A 295 6.19 -12.55 -4.07
N PHE A 296 5.24 -11.74 -3.59
CA PHE A 296 4.30 -11.01 -4.43
C PHE A 296 3.71 -9.78 -3.72
N HIS A 297 3.03 -8.93 -4.46
CA HIS A 297 2.14 -7.90 -3.93
C HIS A 297 0.69 -8.34 -4.06
N VAL A 298 -0.07 -8.28 -2.96
CA VAL A 298 -1.53 -8.42 -3.02
C VAL A 298 -2.13 -7.29 -3.85
N ASN A 299 -3.30 -7.53 -4.46
CA ASN A 299 -3.97 -6.51 -5.26
C ASN A 299 -4.36 -5.30 -4.40
N HIS A 300 -3.99 -4.11 -4.86
CA HIS A 300 -4.17 -2.85 -4.13
C HIS A 300 -4.22 -1.65 -5.08
N VAL A 301 -4.44 -0.48 -4.51
CA VAL A 301 -4.33 0.83 -5.16
C VAL A 301 -3.52 1.77 -4.26
N HIS A 302 -3.11 2.93 -4.77
CA HIS A 302 -2.39 3.95 -4.00
C HIS A 302 -3.32 5.14 -3.69
N PRO A 303 -3.99 5.16 -2.52
CA PRO A 303 -5.09 6.09 -2.25
C PRO A 303 -4.73 7.57 -2.31
N GLN A 304 -3.45 7.91 -2.08
CA GLN A 304 -2.96 9.30 -2.00
C GLN A 304 -2.17 9.74 -3.24
N GLY A 305 -2.00 8.86 -4.23
CA GLY A 305 -1.25 9.15 -5.44
C GLY A 305 -2.06 9.90 -6.49
N TRP A 306 -1.43 10.12 -7.62
CA TRP A 306 -2.02 10.52 -8.89
C TRP A 306 -1.57 9.55 -9.98
N ILE A 307 -0.24 9.39 -10.11
CA ILE A 307 0.41 8.40 -10.96
C ILE A 307 1.27 7.51 -10.06
N SER A 308 1.12 6.21 -10.21
CA SER A 308 1.92 5.18 -9.52
C SER A 308 2.82 4.46 -10.50
N SER A 309 3.81 3.76 -9.97
CA SER A 309 4.82 3.12 -10.79
C SER A 309 5.22 1.73 -10.31
N ALA A 310 5.81 0.94 -11.23
CA ALA A 310 6.65 -0.19 -10.93
C ALA A 310 7.94 -0.05 -11.77
N CYS A 311 9.09 0.12 -11.13
CA CYS A 311 10.39 0.20 -11.79
C CYS A 311 11.24 -0.99 -11.40
N TYR A 312 11.69 -1.75 -12.39
CA TYR A 312 12.39 -3.02 -12.21
C TYR A 312 13.90 -2.82 -12.31
N ILE A 313 14.60 -3.09 -11.22
CA ILE A 313 16.07 -3.00 -11.17
C ILE A 313 16.67 -4.37 -11.47
N THR A 314 16.21 -5.41 -10.75
CA THR A 314 16.69 -6.78 -10.91
C THR A 314 15.51 -7.74 -10.99
N ILE A 315 15.58 -8.67 -11.93
CA ILE A 315 14.61 -9.74 -12.12
C ILE A 315 15.31 -11.08 -11.82
N PRO A 316 14.67 -11.95 -11.01
CA PRO A 316 15.27 -13.24 -10.67
C PRO A 316 15.39 -14.15 -11.89
N VAL A 317 16.36 -15.06 -11.86
CA VAL A 317 16.36 -16.20 -12.76
C VAL A 317 15.26 -17.17 -12.34
N LEU A 318 14.22 -17.27 -13.16
CA LEU A 318 13.02 -18.05 -12.82
C LEU A 318 13.29 -19.53 -12.91
N ALA A 319 12.80 -20.29 -11.93
CA ALA A 319 12.84 -21.75 -12.01
C ALA A 319 11.88 -22.26 -13.09
N SER A 320 12.29 -23.30 -13.80
CA SER A 320 11.47 -23.96 -14.84
C SER A 320 10.17 -24.59 -14.33
N THR A 321 10.02 -24.69 -13.02
CA THR A 321 8.86 -25.27 -12.32
C THR A 321 7.82 -24.23 -11.88
N SER A 322 7.91 -22.98 -12.36
CA SER A 322 6.92 -21.96 -11.99
C SER A 322 5.53 -22.39 -12.45
N SER A 323 4.58 -22.43 -11.52
CA SER A 323 3.17 -22.80 -11.78
C SER A 323 2.41 -21.74 -12.57
N ASN A 324 2.93 -20.51 -12.63
CA ASN A 324 2.34 -19.39 -13.34
C ASN A 324 2.91 -19.24 -14.75
N ALA A 325 2.04 -18.97 -15.73
CA ALA A 325 2.46 -18.69 -17.11
C ALA A 325 3.25 -17.37 -17.23
N THR A 326 3.11 -16.46 -16.27
CA THR A 326 3.71 -15.12 -16.24
C THR A 326 4.27 -14.78 -14.85
N PRO A 327 5.22 -15.56 -14.31
CA PRO A 327 5.75 -15.36 -12.97
C PRO A 327 6.42 -13.98 -12.82
N ALA A 328 6.37 -13.42 -11.61
CA ALA A 328 6.91 -12.12 -11.26
C ALA A 328 6.27 -10.91 -12.00
N SER A 329 5.32 -11.15 -12.91
CA SER A 329 4.65 -10.09 -13.69
C SER A 329 3.73 -9.23 -12.83
N ILE A 330 3.60 -7.97 -13.22
CA ILE A 330 2.55 -7.09 -12.70
C ILE A 330 1.25 -7.35 -13.45
N LYS A 331 0.15 -7.44 -12.71
CA LYS A 331 -1.20 -7.62 -13.24
C LYS A 331 -2.09 -6.48 -12.80
N PHE A 332 -3.07 -6.15 -13.65
CA PHE A 332 -4.02 -5.05 -13.45
C PHE A 332 -5.45 -5.57 -13.63
N GLY A 333 -6.39 -5.00 -12.86
CA GLY A 333 -7.83 -5.25 -12.99
C GLY A 333 -8.47 -5.98 -11.81
N GLU A 334 -7.81 -6.98 -11.25
CA GLU A 334 -8.30 -7.69 -10.07
C GLU A 334 -8.30 -6.81 -8.83
N SER A 335 -9.45 -6.70 -8.15
CA SER A 335 -9.56 -5.89 -6.93
C SER A 335 -8.98 -6.56 -5.68
N GLY A 336 -8.92 -7.87 -5.65
CA GLY A 336 -8.53 -8.63 -4.46
C GLY A 336 -9.57 -8.60 -3.33
N LEU A 337 -10.82 -8.24 -3.63
CA LEU A 337 -11.92 -8.29 -2.65
C LEU A 337 -12.49 -9.69 -2.43
N GLY A 338 -11.95 -10.70 -3.09
CA GLY A 338 -12.42 -12.07 -2.98
C GLY A 338 -13.72 -12.33 -3.74
N LEU A 339 -13.89 -11.68 -4.90
CA LEU A 339 -15.12 -11.76 -5.69
C LEU A 339 -15.24 -13.04 -6.54
N GLY A 340 -14.29 -13.99 -6.41
CA GLY A 340 -14.28 -15.24 -7.18
C GLY A 340 -14.23 -15.02 -8.68
N ASP A 341 -15.09 -15.67 -9.45
CA ASP A 341 -15.14 -15.60 -10.92
C ASP A 341 -15.47 -14.19 -11.45
N ARG A 342 -15.83 -13.24 -10.61
CA ARG A 342 -16.05 -11.83 -10.97
C ARG A 342 -14.76 -11.02 -11.02
N GLU A 343 -13.66 -11.56 -10.51
CA GLU A 343 -12.34 -10.93 -10.68
C GLU A 343 -11.82 -11.18 -12.09
N VAL A 344 -11.24 -10.14 -12.69
CA VAL A 344 -10.70 -10.21 -14.06
C VAL A 344 -9.34 -9.53 -14.08
N VAL A 345 -8.36 -10.22 -14.64
CA VAL A 345 -7.08 -9.63 -15.03
C VAL A 345 -7.23 -9.01 -16.41
N GLU A 346 -7.22 -7.68 -16.49
CA GLU A 346 -7.40 -6.93 -17.74
C GLU A 346 -6.09 -6.76 -18.51
N ARG A 347 -4.96 -6.69 -17.78
CA ARG A 347 -3.64 -6.53 -18.40
C ARG A 347 -2.55 -7.16 -17.55
N ILE A 348 -1.57 -7.78 -18.23
CA ILE A 348 -0.35 -8.31 -17.61
C ILE A 348 0.84 -7.68 -18.32
N ILE A 349 1.87 -7.30 -17.55
CA ILE A 349 3.14 -6.82 -18.08
C ILE A 349 4.25 -7.64 -17.46
N GLN A 350 5.00 -8.33 -18.32
CA GLN A 350 6.16 -9.10 -17.90
C GLN A 350 7.32 -8.15 -17.63
N PRO A 351 8.01 -8.28 -16.49
CA PRO A 351 9.07 -7.37 -16.11
C PRO A 351 10.37 -7.63 -16.88
N SER A 352 11.13 -6.56 -17.12
CA SER A 352 12.50 -6.62 -17.57
C SER A 352 13.37 -5.58 -16.83
N PRO A 353 14.68 -5.82 -16.65
CA PRO A 353 15.55 -4.84 -16.00
C PRO A 353 15.54 -3.49 -16.73
N GLY A 354 15.44 -2.40 -15.97
CA GLY A 354 15.33 -1.03 -16.50
C GLY A 354 13.93 -0.64 -16.99
N GLN A 355 12.95 -1.56 -16.96
CA GLN A 355 11.57 -1.22 -17.31
C GLN A 355 10.89 -0.42 -16.20
N LEU A 356 10.21 0.65 -16.61
CA LEU A 356 9.34 1.48 -15.77
C LEU A 356 7.90 1.41 -16.31
N VAL A 357 6.98 0.96 -15.49
CA VAL A 357 5.54 0.97 -15.79
C VAL A 357 4.90 2.10 -15.00
N LEU A 358 4.16 2.99 -15.70
CA LEU A 358 3.40 4.09 -15.11
C LEU A 358 1.90 3.87 -15.32
N PHE A 359 1.10 4.17 -14.30
CA PHE A 359 -0.35 3.95 -14.31
C PHE A 359 -1.07 4.86 -13.31
N PRO A 360 -2.40 5.11 -13.50
CA PRO A 360 -3.19 5.88 -12.54
C PRO A 360 -3.21 5.23 -11.17
N SER A 361 -3.06 6.00 -10.10
CA SER A 361 -2.96 5.47 -8.73
C SER A 361 -4.21 4.73 -8.26
N TYR A 362 -5.39 4.98 -8.85
CA TYR A 362 -6.62 4.23 -8.60
C TYR A 362 -6.73 2.90 -9.36
N THR A 363 -5.75 2.55 -10.20
CA THR A 363 -5.80 1.28 -10.94
C THR A 363 -5.45 0.11 -10.01
N TRP A 364 -6.38 -0.84 -9.87
CA TRP A 364 -6.12 -2.09 -9.16
C TRP A 364 -4.96 -2.83 -9.79
N HIS A 365 -3.96 -3.16 -9.00
CA HIS A 365 -2.79 -3.89 -9.44
C HIS A 365 -2.20 -4.75 -8.31
N GLY A 366 -1.51 -5.79 -8.72
CA GLY A 366 -0.75 -6.70 -7.87
C GLY A 366 0.31 -7.40 -8.69
N THR A 367 0.97 -8.39 -8.13
CA THR A 367 1.94 -9.19 -8.89
C THR A 367 1.70 -10.67 -8.68
N TYR A 368 2.05 -11.46 -9.69
CA TYR A 368 2.17 -12.89 -9.52
C TYR A 368 3.41 -13.22 -8.68
N ASP A 369 3.30 -14.27 -7.88
CA ASP A 369 4.45 -14.90 -7.24
C ASP A 369 5.40 -15.49 -8.27
N PHE A 370 6.57 -15.86 -7.82
CA PHE A 370 7.58 -16.53 -8.66
C PHE A 370 8.38 -17.54 -7.84
N SER A 371 8.89 -18.56 -8.52
CA SER A 371 9.82 -19.51 -7.95
C SER A 371 11.22 -19.23 -8.49
N ALA A 372 12.17 -19.10 -7.59
CA ALA A 372 13.59 -18.84 -7.91
C ALA A 372 14.46 -19.53 -6.86
N LYS A 373 15.78 -19.55 -7.08
CA LYS A 373 16.73 -20.02 -6.08
C LYS A 373 16.77 -19.05 -4.88
N GLU A 374 17.31 -19.51 -3.77
CA GLU A 374 17.36 -18.73 -2.52
C GLU A 374 18.15 -17.42 -2.67
N GLU A 375 19.22 -17.43 -3.46
CA GLU A 375 20.04 -16.26 -3.76
C GLU A 375 19.40 -15.27 -4.73
N ASP A 376 18.42 -15.71 -5.54
CA ASP A 376 17.74 -14.90 -6.53
C ASP A 376 16.59 -14.11 -5.91
N PHE A 377 16.40 -12.89 -6.37
CA PHE A 377 15.35 -11.99 -5.88
C PHE A 377 14.85 -11.06 -6.98
N ARG A 378 13.66 -10.52 -6.78
CA ARG A 378 13.17 -9.39 -7.56
C ARG A 378 13.40 -8.09 -6.76
N LEU A 379 14.12 -7.13 -7.37
CA LEU A 379 14.33 -5.80 -6.81
C LEU A 379 13.62 -4.75 -7.66
N THR A 380 12.75 -3.99 -7.02
CA THR A 380 12.05 -2.86 -7.66
C THR A 380 12.28 -1.58 -6.86
N ALA A 381 12.20 -0.44 -7.53
CA ALA A 381 12.31 0.88 -6.91
C ALA A 381 11.11 1.77 -7.35
N PRO A 382 9.88 1.46 -6.91
CA PRO A 382 8.68 2.18 -7.27
C PRO A 382 8.57 3.54 -6.56
N PHE A 383 7.69 4.36 -7.10
CA PHE A 383 7.37 5.69 -6.57
C PHE A 383 5.94 6.10 -6.93
N ASP A 384 5.42 7.07 -6.19
CA ASP A 384 4.18 7.76 -6.50
C ASP A 384 4.43 9.23 -6.81
N VAL A 385 3.60 9.79 -7.69
CA VAL A 385 3.66 11.18 -8.15
C VAL A 385 2.35 11.88 -7.83
N VAL A 386 2.44 13.15 -7.46
CA VAL A 386 1.28 14.06 -7.35
C VAL A 386 1.60 15.37 -8.07
N PRO A 387 0.61 16.05 -8.66
CA PRO A 387 0.81 17.36 -9.25
C PRO A 387 1.17 18.40 -8.17
N CYS A 388 1.93 19.44 -8.55
CA CYS A 388 2.26 20.60 -7.71
C CYS A 388 1.27 21.73 -7.92
#